data_199d1a017a88680dca055fe23b751b20
#
_entry.id   199d1a017a88680dca055fe23b751b20
#
_cell.length_a   1.000
_cell.length_b   1.000
_cell.length_c   1.000
_cell.angle_alpha   90.00
_cell.angle_beta   90.00
_cell.angle_gamma   90.00
#
_symmetry.space_group_name_H-M   'P 1'
#
loop_
_entity.id
_entity.type
_entity.pdbx_description
1 polymer ?
#
loop_
_entity_poly.entity_id
_entity_poly.type
_entity_poly.pdbx_seq_one_letter_code
_entity_poly.pdbx_strand_id
1 'polypeptide(L)'
;MQYLFQIFYRLNSGGNKLYNQEIRNCIFQGNFNTLLKDLARSPDWLNANHLTKEKVETSRFNNEERILRFFAFYYDLDRYKGKLASFLNDFMRNHKDLTENVKNEYASLLSRSLKVAMEIEKLSTSKNVFEAVLIGIAANISALETKGADVINKLYKDVEGDKNFSEEALKEGLGSLEKVQNRINAAKIIFARG
;
A
#
# COMPACT_ATOMS: atom_id res chain seq x y z
N MET A 1 -12.04 -13.56 17.17
CA MET A 1 -11.55 -13.28 15.81
C MET A 1 -10.17 -13.85 15.51
N GLN A 2 -9.19 -13.72 16.39
CA GLN A 2 -7.88 -14.38 16.26
C GLN A 2 -7.99 -15.91 16.09
N TYR A 3 -8.99 -16.50 16.73
CA TYR A 3 -9.33 -17.93 16.64
C TYR A 3 -9.82 -18.35 15.24
N LEU A 4 -10.64 -17.53 14.57
CA LEU A 4 -11.07 -17.79 13.18
C LEU A 4 -9.88 -17.79 12.21
N PHE A 5 -8.93 -16.89 12.36
CA PHE A 5 -7.68 -16.89 11.56
C PHE A 5 -6.89 -18.19 11.77
N GLN A 6 -6.79 -18.66 13.02
CA GLN A 6 -6.10 -19.91 13.34
C GLN A 6 -6.84 -21.13 12.75
N ILE A 7 -8.18 -21.15 12.78
CA ILE A 7 -8.97 -22.21 12.17
C ILE A 7 -8.75 -22.23 10.66
N PHE A 8 -8.87 -21.08 9.97
CA PHE A 8 -8.60 -20.99 8.53
C PHE A 8 -7.18 -21.41 8.18
N TYR A 9 -6.19 -21.02 9.00
CA TYR A 9 -4.81 -21.42 8.79
C TYR A 9 -4.61 -22.94 8.94
N ARG A 10 -5.30 -23.58 9.88
CA ARG A 10 -5.25 -25.03 10.09
C ARG A 10 -6.01 -25.82 9.02
N LEU A 11 -7.18 -25.34 8.60
CA LEU A 11 -7.96 -25.96 7.54
C LEU A 11 -7.27 -25.86 6.17
N ASN A 12 -6.32 -24.95 6.04
CA ASN A 12 -5.56 -24.68 4.82
C ASN A 12 -4.41 -25.69 4.56
N SER A 13 -4.28 -26.73 5.39
CA SER A 13 -3.20 -27.72 5.29
C SER A 13 -3.46 -28.86 4.30
N GLY A 14 -4.65 -28.94 3.70
CA GLY A 14 -5.09 -30.08 2.85
C GLY A 14 -5.43 -29.78 1.39
N GLY A 15 -5.04 -28.62 0.83
CA GLY A 15 -5.36 -28.23 -0.54
C GLY A 15 -4.53 -27.04 -1.05
N ASN A 16 -5.02 -26.31 -2.05
CA ASN A 16 -4.39 -25.06 -2.49
C ASN A 16 -4.40 -24.05 -1.34
N LYS A 17 -3.21 -23.77 -0.79
CA LYS A 17 -3.02 -22.87 0.35
C LYS A 17 -3.56 -21.48 0.06
N LEU A 18 -4.49 -20.99 0.88
CA LEU A 18 -5.00 -19.63 0.80
C LEU A 18 -3.93 -18.62 1.24
N TYR A 19 -3.81 -17.53 0.51
CA TYR A 19 -2.99 -16.39 0.93
C TYR A 19 -3.67 -15.58 2.03
N ASN A 20 -2.88 -14.83 2.78
CA ASN A 20 -3.40 -14.02 3.90
C ASN A 20 -4.51 -13.06 3.48
N GLN A 21 -4.45 -12.50 2.27
CA GLN A 21 -5.49 -11.59 1.80
C GLN A 21 -6.79 -12.32 1.43
N GLU A 22 -6.71 -13.55 0.92
CA GLU A 22 -7.90 -14.38 0.69
C GLU A 22 -8.63 -14.67 2.01
N ILE A 23 -7.85 -14.98 3.05
CA ILE A 23 -8.39 -15.21 4.41
C ILE A 23 -9.02 -13.91 4.97
N ARG A 24 -8.34 -12.75 4.81
CA ARG A 24 -8.90 -11.44 5.23
C ARG A 24 -10.21 -11.14 4.54
N ASN A 25 -10.31 -11.37 3.25
CA ASN A 25 -11.52 -11.14 2.47
C ASN A 25 -12.72 -11.98 2.94
N CYS A 26 -12.46 -13.16 3.49
CA CYS A 26 -13.50 -14.00 4.08
C CYS A 26 -13.92 -13.53 5.48
N ILE A 27 -12.94 -13.12 6.31
CA ILE A 27 -13.18 -12.80 7.73
C ILE A 27 -13.68 -11.37 7.93
N PHE A 28 -13.11 -10.41 7.20
CA PHE A 28 -13.42 -8.98 7.35
C PHE A 28 -14.32 -8.49 6.21
N GLN A 29 -15.49 -9.14 6.06
CA GLN A 29 -16.51 -8.66 5.14
C GLN A 29 -17.08 -7.33 5.65
N GLY A 30 -17.15 -6.33 4.76
CA GLY A 30 -17.64 -4.98 5.06
C GLY A 30 -17.34 -4.04 3.90
N ASN A 31 -17.78 -2.78 4.03
CA ASN A 31 -17.65 -1.82 2.94
C ASN A 31 -16.20 -1.41 2.65
N PHE A 32 -15.30 -1.48 3.63
CA PHE A 32 -13.87 -1.27 3.39
C PHE A 32 -13.26 -2.37 2.51
N ASN A 33 -13.63 -3.64 2.74
CA ASN A 33 -13.16 -4.74 1.88
C ASN A 33 -13.68 -4.59 0.44
N THR A 34 -14.92 -4.11 0.27
CA THR A 34 -15.48 -3.78 -1.04
C THR A 34 -14.68 -2.64 -1.69
N LEU A 35 -14.40 -1.56 -0.94
CA LEU A 35 -13.59 -0.45 -1.41
C LEU A 35 -12.20 -0.90 -1.91
N LEU A 36 -11.51 -1.79 -1.20
CA LEU A 36 -10.20 -2.30 -1.64
C LEU A 36 -10.30 -3.02 -3.00
N LYS A 37 -11.36 -3.80 -3.23
CA LYS A 37 -11.62 -4.49 -4.51
C LYS A 37 -11.90 -3.51 -5.63
N ASP A 38 -12.70 -2.48 -5.37
CA ASP A 38 -13.05 -1.45 -6.35
C ASP A 38 -11.81 -0.62 -6.74
N LEU A 39 -11.02 -0.21 -5.76
CA LEU A 39 -9.78 0.52 -5.98
C LEU A 39 -8.73 -0.30 -6.76
N ALA A 40 -8.63 -1.61 -6.52
CA ALA A 40 -7.73 -2.49 -7.27
C ALA A 40 -8.10 -2.60 -8.76
N ARG A 41 -9.34 -2.30 -9.12
CA ARG A 41 -9.85 -2.29 -10.50
C ARG A 41 -9.99 -0.87 -11.07
N SER A 42 -9.65 0.15 -10.30
CA SER A 42 -9.75 1.54 -10.74
C SER A 42 -8.77 1.84 -11.87
N PRO A 43 -9.13 2.74 -12.81
CA PRO A 43 -8.22 3.13 -13.89
C PRO A 43 -6.87 3.65 -13.38
N ASP A 44 -6.89 4.45 -12.31
CA ASP A 44 -5.66 5.03 -11.74
C ASP A 44 -4.71 3.92 -11.23
N TRP A 45 -5.23 2.90 -10.52
CA TRP A 45 -4.43 1.77 -10.04
C TRP A 45 -3.88 0.93 -11.20
N LEU A 46 -4.72 0.64 -12.19
CA LEU A 46 -4.33 -0.15 -13.37
C LEU A 46 -3.23 0.55 -14.15
N ASN A 47 -3.38 1.85 -14.43
CA ASN A 47 -2.41 2.65 -15.17
C ASN A 47 -1.07 2.75 -14.41
N ALA A 48 -1.10 3.13 -13.13
CA ALA A 48 0.11 3.28 -12.32
C ALA A 48 0.91 1.98 -12.13
N ASN A 49 0.28 0.82 -12.29
CA ASN A 49 0.93 -0.49 -12.15
C ASN A 49 1.07 -1.25 -13.47
N HIS A 50 0.71 -0.65 -14.60
CA HIS A 50 0.73 -1.28 -15.94
C HIS A 50 -0.05 -2.61 -15.96
N LEU A 51 -1.22 -2.63 -15.36
CA LEU A 51 -2.07 -3.81 -15.21
C LEU A 51 -3.30 -3.74 -16.12
N THR A 52 -3.82 -4.91 -16.48
CA THR A 52 -5.16 -5.08 -17.06
C THR A 52 -6.11 -5.62 -15.97
N LYS A 53 -7.43 -5.48 -16.20
CA LYS A 53 -8.44 -6.03 -15.27
C LYS A 53 -8.28 -7.55 -15.07
N GLU A 54 -8.00 -8.28 -16.15
CA GLU A 54 -7.79 -9.72 -16.13
C GLU A 54 -6.60 -10.12 -15.26
N LYS A 55 -5.50 -9.35 -15.32
CA LYS A 55 -4.34 -9.57 -14.46
C LYS A 55 -4.65 -9.33 -12.98
N VAL A 56 -5.51 -8.36 -12.67
CA VAL A 56 -5.96 -8.14 -11.29
C VAL A 56 -6.80 -9.32 -10.81
N GLU A 57 -7.74 -9.81 -11.61
CA GLU A 57 -8.62 -10.94 -11.24
C GLU A 57 -7.84 -12.23 -10.99
N THR A 58 -6.80 -12.48 -11.76
CA THR A 58 -5.93 -13.66 -11.60
C THR A 58 -4.86 -13.50 -10.51
N SER A 59 -4.70 -12.31 -9.93
CA SER A 59 -3.63 -11.98 -8.97
C SER A 59 -3.84 -12.50 -7.55
N ARG A 60 -4.91 -13.24 -7.28
CA ARG A 60 -5.26 -13.77 -5.95
C ARG A 60 -5.25 -12.69 -4.86
N PHE A 61 -5.89 -11.54 -5.16
CA PHE A 61 -6.02 -10.38 -4.25
C PHE A 61 -4.70 -9.70 -3.83
N ASN A 62 -3.62 -9.89 -4.60
CA ASN A 62 -2.35 -9.22 -4.31
C ASN A 62 -2.43 -7.70 -4.44
N ASN A 63 -3.27 -7.19 -5.36
CA ASN A 63 -3.47 -5.75 -5.54
C ASN A 63 -4.27 -5.14 -4.38
N GLU A 64 -5.29 -5.84 -3.90
CA GLU A 64 -6.05 -5.45 -2.72
C GLU A 64 -5.16 -5.40 -1.47
N GLU A 65 -4.23 -6.36 -1.29
CA GLU A 65 -3.27 -6.32 -0.20
C GLU A 65 -2.32 -5.13 -0.31
N ARG A 66 -1.84 -4.79 -1.52
CA ARG A 66 -0.98 -3.61 -1.73
C ARG A 66 -1.69 -2.30 -1.37
N ILE A 67 -2.97 -2.15 -1.74
CA ILE A 67 -3.79 -0.99 -1.38
C ILE A 67 -4.09 -0.97 0.12
N LEU A 68 -4.38 -2.11 0.72
CA LEU A 68 -4.54 -2.24 2.17
C LEU A 68 -3.28 -1.80 2.92
N ARG A 69 -2.09 -2.22 2.46
CA ARG A 69 -0.80 -1.83 3.04
C ARG A 69 -0.59 -0.32 2.94
N PHE A 70 -0.91 0.29 1.80
CA PHE A 70 -0.84 1.74 1.61
C PHE A 70 -1.66 2.45 2.69
N PHE A 71 -2.93 2.11 2.88
CA PHE A 71 -3.77 2.74 3.90
C PHE A 71 -3.28 2.45 5.32
N ALA A 72 -2.94 1.20 5.62
CA ALA A 72 -2.49 0.82 6.94
C ALA A 72 -1.20 1.54 7.35
N PHE A 73 -0.23 1.66 6.47
CA PHE A 73 1.01 2.38 6.75
C PHE A 73 0.86 3.91 6.68
N TYR A 74 -0.08 4.43 5.88
CA TYR A 74 -0.36 5.86 5.86
C TYR A 74 -0.96 6.34 7.18
N TYR A 75 -1.98 5.62 7.69
CA TYR A 75 -2.74 6.02 8.87
C TYR A 75 -2.17 5.51 10.19
N ASP A 76 -1.62 4.30 10.22
CA ASP A 76 -1.29 3.57 11.46
C ASP A 76 0.17 3.08 11.53
N LEU A 77 1.13 3.72 10.81
CA LEU A 77 2.54 3.30 10.78
C LEU A 77 3.12 3.09 12.19
N ASP A 78 2.78 3.94 13.14
CA ASP A 78 3.27 3.88 14.53
C ASP A 78 2.83 2.61 15.28
N ARG A 79 1.74 1.99 14.83
CA ARG A 79 1.22 0.72 15.37
C ARG A 79 1.91 -0.50 14.77
N TYR A 80 2.70 -0.33 13.73
CA TYR A 80 3.44 -1.44 13.14
C TYR A 80 4.52 -1.96 14.10
N LYS A 81 4.57 -3.29 14.31
CA LYS A 81 5.51 -3.99 15.23
C LYS A 81 6.34 -5.06 14.51
N GLY A 82 6.59 -4.90 13.20
CA GLY A 82 7.35 -5.86 12.41
C GLY A 82 6.60 -7.14 12.03
N LYS A 83 5.30 -7.24 12.33
CA LYS A 83 4.44 -8.40 12.01
C LYS A 83 3.34 -7.97 11.05
N LEU A 84 3.63 -7.98 9.75
CA LEU A 84 2.74 -7.45 8.72
C LEU A 84 1.35 -8.07 8.75
N ALA A 85 1.25 -9.40 8.84
CA ALA A 85 -0.04 -10.09 8.81
C ALA A 85 -0.96 -9.63 9.96
N SER A 86 -0.43 -9.55 11.19
CA SER A 86 -1.18 -9.08 12.36
C SER A 86 -1.59 -7.62 12.21
N PHE A 87 -0.68 -6.76 11.77
CA PHE A 87 -0.92 -5.35 11.55
C PHE A 87 -2.06 -5.09 10.56
N LEU A 88 -2.04 -5.76 9.41
CA LEU A 88 -3.09 -5.62 8.40
C LEU A 88 -4.44 -6.20 8.88
N ASN A 89 -4.41 -7.27 9.69
CA ASN A 89 -5.63 -7.82 10.28
C ASN A 89 -6.27 -6.85 11.27
N ASP A 90 -5.46 -6.19 12.09
CA ASP A 90 -5.94 -5.19 13.06
C ASP A 90 -6.48 -3.96 12.34
N PHE A 91 -5.80 -3.49 11.29
CA PHE A 91 -6.28 -2.39 10.48
C PHE A 91 -7.63 -2.73 9.79
N MET A 92 -7.75 -3.89 9.13
CA MET A 92 -9.01 -4.35 8.51
C MET A 92 -10.16 -4.45 9.52
N ARG A 93 -9.87 -4.93 10.75
CA ARG A 93 -10.87 -5.03 11.82
C ARG A 93 -11.39 -3.67 12.23
N ASN A 94 -10.49 -2.71 12.42
CA ASN A 94 -10.83 -1.38 12.92
C ASN A 94 -11.55 -0.51 11.88
N HIS A 95 -11.33 -0.80 10.59
CA HIS A 95 -11.88 -0.05 9.45
C HIS A 95 -12.95 -0.82 8.68
N LYS A 96 -13.48 -1.90 9.22
CA LYS A 96 -14.41 -2.80 8.54
C LYS A 96 -15.60 -2.07 7.91
N ASP A 97 -16.19 -1.16 8.65
CA ASP A 97 -17.42 -0.43 8.29
C ASP A 97 -17.13 1.08 8.32
N LEU A 98 -16.72 1.62 7.18
CA LEU A 98 -16.45 3.04 7.00
C LEU A 98 -17.75 3.81 6.70
N THR A 99 -17.80 5.08 7.10
CA THR A 99 -18.83 5.99 6.58
C THR A 99 -18.56 6.31 5.11
N GLU A 100 -19.58 6.74 4.35
CA GLU A 100 -19.40 7.10 2.93
C GLU A 100 -18.39 8.24 2.76
N ASN A 101 -18.36 9.22 3.68
CA ASN A 101 -17.38 10.30 3.63
C ASN A 101 -15.95 9.77 3.73
N VAL A 102 -15.68 8.88 4.69
CA VAL A 102 -14.35 8.28 4.88
C VAL A 102 -13.97 7.40 3.69
N LYS A 103 -14.91 6.65 3.11
CA LYS A 103 -14.64 5.89 1.87
C LYS A 103 -14.22 6.81 0.72
N ASN A 104 -14.92 7.93 0.55
CA ASN A 104 -14.61 8.91 -0.49
C ASN A 104 -13.24 9.58 -0.24
N GLU A 105 -12.89 9.88 1.00
CA GLU A 105 -11.59 10.40 1.40
C GLU A 105 -10.47 9.40 1.06
N TYR A 106 -10.65 8.12 1.38
CA TYR A 106 -9.67 7.06 1.08
C TYR A 106 -9.48 6.91 -0.44
N ALA A 107 -10.59 6.84 -1.19
CA ALA A 107 -10.53 6.72 -2.64
C ALA A 107 -9.85 7.94 -3.29
N SER A 108 -10.22 9.15 -2.85
CA SER A 108 -9.62 10.40 -3.32
C SER A 108 -8.14 10.48 -3.01
N LEU A 109 -7.72 10.14 -1.78
CA LEU A 109 -6.32 10.15 -1.39
C LEU A 109 -5.48 9.23 -2.27
N LEU A 110 -5.92 7.99 -2.48
CA LEU A 110 -5.21 7.03 -3.33
C LEU A 110 -5.14 7.51 -4.78
N SER A 111 -6.27 7.94 -5.36
CA SER A 111 -6.34 8.42 -6.75
C SER A 111 -5.41 9.60 -7.00
N ARG A 112 -5.45 10.63 -6.15
CA ARG A 112 -4.58 11.81 -6.22
C ARG A 112 -3.11 11.42 -6.12
N SER A 113 -2.77 10.55 -5.17
CA SER A 113 -1.40 10.07 -4.97
C SER A 113 -0.88 9.28 -6.18
N LEU A 114 -1.72 8.45 -6.79
CA LEU A 114 -1.36 7.69 -7.99
C LEU A 114 -1.13 8.62 -9.19
N LYS A 115 -1.95 9.67 -9.36
CA LYS A 115 -1.77 10.66 -10.43
C LYS A 115 -0.42 11.37 -10.32
N VAL A 116 -0.03 11.80 -9.12
CA VAL A 116 1.30 12.38 -8.89
C VAL A 116 2.40 11.35 -9.12
N ALA A 117 2.22 10.10 -8.67
CA ALA A 117 3.21 9.04 -8.88
C ALA A 117 3.42 8.70 -10.36
N MET A 118 2.39 8.83 -11.20
CA MET A 118 2.49 8.62 -12.66
C MET A 118 3.30 9.69 -13.38
N GLU A 119 3.58 10.84 -12.78
CA GLU A 119 4.53 11.84 -13.31
C GLU A 119 5.99 11.38 -13.19
N ILE A 120 6.27 10.32 -12.45
CA ILE A 120 7.61 9.76 -12.30
C ILE A 120 7.91 8.87 -13.52
N GLU A 121 8.84 9.31 -14.37
CA GLU A 121 9.16 8.64 -15.64
C GLU A 121 9.62 7.18 -15.48
N LYS A 122 10.39 6.89 -14.43
CA LYS A 122 10.98 5.56 -14.16
C LYS A 122 10.68 5.09 -12.74
N LEU A 123 9.42 5.13 -12.35
CA LEU A 123 9.01 4.65 -11.04
C LEU A 123 9.37 3.16 -10.87
N SER A 124 10.02 2.84 -9.77
CA SER A 124 10.44 1.47 -9.46
C SER A 124 9.26 0.50 -9.38
N THR A 125 9.41 -0.65 -10.01
CA THR A 125 8.44 -1.76 -9.92
C THR A 125 8.54 -2.56 -8.61
N SER A 126 9.59 -2.31 -7.79
CA SER A 126 9.72 -2.92 -6.46
C SER A 126 8.54 -2.51 -5.59
N LYS A 127 7.81 -3.50 -5.08
CA LYS A 127 6.63 -3.29 -4.23
C LYS A 127 6.91 -2.40 -3.02
N ASN A 128 8.09 -2.57 -2.40
CA ASN A 128 8.44 -1.83 -1.18
C ASN A 128 8.86 -0.39 -1.47
N VAL A 129 9.50 -0.14 -2.61
CA VAL A 129 9.83 1.21 -3.07
C VAL A 129 8.57 1.95 -3.48
N PHE A 130 7.75 1.34 -4.35
CA PHE A 130 6.47 1.89 -4.77
C PHE A 130 5.56 2.26 -3.58
N GLU A 131 5.46 1.36 -2.59
CA GLU A 131 4.68 1.59 -1.37
C GLU A 131 5.19 2.83 -0.60
N ALA A 132 6.50 2.93 -0.36
CA ALA A 132 7.06 4.05 0.38
C ALA A 132 6.92 5.37 -0.38
N VAL A 133 7.16 5.37 -1.69
CA VAL A 133 6.99 6.53 -2.57
C VAL A 133 5.54 7.01 -2.54
N LEU A 134 4.59 6.10 -2.74
CA LEU A 134 3.17 6.44 -2.75
C LEU A 134 2.70 7.02 -1.41
N ILE A 135 3.19 6.48 -0.29
CA ILE A 135 2.91 7.02 1.06
C ILE A 135 3.57 8.39 1.26
N GLY A 136 4.81 8.56 0.78
CA GLY A 136 5.50 9.85 0.84
C GLY A 136 4.77 10.94 0.06
N ILE A 137 4.29 10.62 -1.14
CA ILE A 137 3.45 11.50 -1.96
C ILE A 137 2.13 11.79 -1.23
N ALA A 138 1.43 10.77 -0.73
CA ALA A 138 0.16 10.93 -0.04
C ALA A 138 0.25 11.84 1.18
N ALA A 139 1.36 11.75 1.93
CA ALA A 139 1.59 12.60 3.11
C ALA A 139 1.77 14.08 2.77
N ASN A 140 2.12 14.40 1.51
CA ASN A 140 2.40 15.75 1.03
C ASN A 140 1.51 16.13 -0.17
N ILE A 141 0.40 15.42 -0.36
CA ILE A 141 -0.40 15.48 -1.59
C ILE A 141 -0.86 16.88 -1.95
N SER A 142 -1.30 17.68 -0.98
CA SER A 142 -1.84 19.02 -1.24
C SER A 142 -0.79 20.00 -1.82
N ALA A 143 0.50 19.78 -1.52
CA ALA A 143 1.58 20.54 -2.13
C ALA A 143 1.96 19.96 -3.49
N LEU A 144 2.08 18.63 -3.59
CA LEU A 144 2.65 17.95 -4.75
C LEU A 144 1.72 17.92 -5.96
N GLU A 145 0.40 17.83 -5.78
CA GLU A 145 -0.56 17.78 -6.89
C GLU A 145 -0.60 19.06 -7.74
N THR A 146 0.00 20.16 -7.25
CA THR A 146 0.12 21.42 -7.98
C THR A 146 1.48 21.60 -8.66
N LYS A 147 2.40 20.64 -8.49
CA LYS A 147 3.75 20.68 -9.04
C LYS A 147 3.83 20.02 -10.41
N GLY A 148 4.75 20.51 -11.23
CA GLY A 148 5.05 19.88 -12.52
C GLY A 148 5.90 18.61 -12.37
N ALA A 149 5.91 17.78 -13.42
CA ALA A 149 6.65 16.52 -13.50
C ALA A 149 8.14 16.67 -13.14
N ASP A 150 8.77 17.77 -13.55
CA ASP A 150 10.20 18.03 -13.26
C ASP A 150 10.50 18.04 -11.75
N VAL A 151 9.63 18.67 -10.94
CA VAL A 151 9.76 18.71 -9.49
C VAL A 151 9.59 17.30 -8.91
N ILE A 152 8.58 16.59 -9.36
CA ILE A 152 8.29 15.22 -8.87
C ILE A 152 9.44 14.27 -9.22
N ASN A 153 9.97 14.32 -10.45
CA ASN A 153 11.10 13.51 -10.87
C ASN A 153 12.39 13.85 -10.10
N LYS A 154 12.63 15.14 -9.78
CA LYS A 154 13.74 15.54 -8.93
C LYS A 154 13.65 14.95 -7.52
N LEU A 155 12.49 15.04 -6.88
CA LEU A 155 12.25 14.44 -5.57
C LEU A 155 12.41 12.92 -5.60
N TYR A 156 11.97 12.26 -6.68
CA TYR A 156 12.14 10.83 -6.83
C TYR A 156 13.63 10.43 -6.98
N LYS A 157 14.45 11.23 -7.69
CA LYS A 157 15.91 11.02 -7.72
C LYS A 157 16.54 11.12 -6.33
N ASP A 158 16.03 12.03 -5.46
CA ASP A 158 16.48 12.10 -4.08
C ASP A 158 16.10 10.82 -3.29
N VAL A 159 14.94 10.21 -3.60
CA VAL A 159 14.56 8.90 -3.04
C VAL A 159 15.52 7.81 -3.49
N GLU A 160 15.86 7.74 -4.78
CA GLU A 160 16.80 6.76 -5.31
C GLU A 160 18.21 6.90 -4.70
N GLY A 161 18.62 8.12 -4.38
CA GLY A 161 19.89 8.43 -3.72
C GLY A 161 19.91 8.21 -2.20
N ASP A 162 18.76 7.99 -1.56
CA ASP A 162 18.71 7.82 -0.11
C ASP A 162 19.11 6.39 0.31
N LYS A 163 19.89 6.29 1.39
CA LYS A 163 20.44 5.02 1.90
C LYS A 163 19.38 3.95 2.21
N ASN A 164 18.14 4.36 2.55
CA ASN A 164 17.06 3.43 2.86
C ASN A 164 16.48 2.75 1.61
N PHE A 165 16.87 3.23 0.41
CA PHE A 165 16.48 2.68 -0.89
C PHE A 165 17.66 2.07 -1.65
N SER A 166 18.86 1.97 -1.04
CA SER A 166 20.02 1.30 -1.63
C SER A 166 19.73 -0.19 -1.87
N GLU A 167 20.46 -0.81 -2.80
CA GLU A 167 20.35 -2.27 -3.04
C GLU A 167 20.51 -3.07 -1.76
N GLU A 168 21.43 -2.70 -0.87
CA GLU A 168 21.68 -3.38 0.39
C GLU A 168 20.48 -3.25 1.34
N ALA A 169 19.89 -2.06 1.46
CA ALA A 169 18.69 -1.83 2.27
C ALA A 169 17.50 -2.66 1.77
N LEU A 170 17.45 -2.95 0.46
CA LEU A 170 16.34 -3.66 -0.20
C LEU A 170 16.56 -5.18 -0.35
N LYS A 171 17.66 -5.77 0.17
CA LYS A 171 17.91 -7.22 0.02
C LYS A 171 17.15 -8.07 1.03
N GLU A 172 17.28 -7.79 2.31
CA GLU A 172 16.77 -8.66 3.38
C GLU A 172 15.96 -7.89 4.43
N GLY A 173 15.13 -8.61 5.19
CA GLY A 173 14.40 -8.04 6.32
C GLY A 173 13.45 -6.89 5.96
N LEU A 174 12.94 -6.84 4.74
CA LEU A 174 12.14 -5.75 4.18
C LEU A 174 10.88 -5.41 5.01
N GLY A 175 10.38 -6.40 5.76
CA GLY A 175 9.24 -6.25 6.66
C GLY A 175 9.61 -5.98 8.11
N SER A 176 10.90 -5.81 8.46
CA SER A 176 11.27 -5.44 9.83
C SER A 176 10.72 -4.07 10.20
N LEU A 177 10.46 -3.84 11.49
CA LEU A 177 9.94 -2.57 11.99
C LEU A 177 10.82 -1.40 11.53
N GLU A 178 12.11 -1.51 11.77
CA GLU A 178 13.08 -0.47 11.47
C GLU A 178 13.13 -0.13 9.97
N LYS A 179 13.29 -1.14 9.11
CA LYS A 179 13.39 -0.91 7.65
C LYS A 179 12.10 -0.34 7.06
N VAL A 180 10.93 -0.76 7.53
CA VAL A 180 9.65 -0.21 7.08
C VAL A 180 9.51 1.25 7.49
N GLN A 181 9.74 1.55 8.77
CA GLN A 181 9.65 2.93 9.29
C GLN A 181 10.67 3.86 8.63
N ASN A 182 11.93 3.44 8.53
CA ASN A 182 12.98 4.25 7.93
C ASN A 182 12.67 4.58 6.47
N ARG A 183 12.26 3.60 5.67
CA ARG A 183 11.94 3.78 4.26
C ARG A 183 10.74 4.70 4.06
N ILE A 184 9.65 4.50 4.81
CA ILE A 184 8.44 5.32 4.69
C ILE A 184 8.71 6.75 5.17
N ASN A 185 9.40 6.93 6.30
CA ASN A 185 9.72 8.25 6.82
C ASN A 185 10.70 9.01 5.92
N ALA A 186 11.70 8.34 5.34
CA ALA A 186 12.58 8.95 4.35
C ALA A 186 11.78 9.48 3.15
N ALA A 187 10.88 8.68 2.58
CA ALA A 187 10.02 9.14 1.50
C ALA A 187 9.15 10.34 1.91
N LYS A 188 8.51 10.31 3.08
CA LYS A 188 7.71 11.44 3.59
C LYS A 188 8.53 12.74 3.68
N ILE A 189 9.75 12.65 4.21
CA ILE A 189 10.64 13.82 4.39
C ILE A 189 11.14 14.34 3.03
N ILE A 190 11.47 13.45 2.10
CA ILE A 190 11.95 13.86 0.77
C ILE A 190 10.83 14.58 0.02
N PHE A 191 9.65 14.00 -0.05
CA PHE A 191 8.50 14.60 -0.75
C PHE A 191 7.95 15.87 -0.07
N ALA A 192 8.26 16.12 1.21
CA ALA A 192 7.90 17.37 1.89
C ALA A 192 8.71 18.60 1.40
N ARG A 193 9.73 18.41 0.57
CA ARG A 193 10.56 19.48 0.01
C ARG A 193 9.98 20.09 -1.27
N GLY A 194 8.86 19.53 -1.77
CA GLY A 194 8.23 19.89 -3.03
C GLY A 194 7.20 21.04 -3.03
#